data_af682b3ea1a827b716acc1c32117d101
#
_entry.id   af682b3ea1a827b716acc1c32117d101
#
_cell.length_a   1.000
_cell.length_b   1.000
_cell.length_c   1.000
_cell.angle_alpha   90.00
_cell.angle_beta   90.00
_cell.angle_gamma   90.00
#
_symmetry.space_group_name_H-M   'P 1'
#
loop_
_entity.id
_entity.type
_entity.pdbx_description
1 polymer ?
#
loop_
_entity_poly.entity_id
_entity_poly.type
_entity_poly.pdbx_seq_one_letter_code
_entity_poly.pdbx_strand_id
1 'polypeptide(L)'
;MDKKKKRIVIALGGNALGNTLPEQMKAVKITAKAIVDLIEEGCEVIVAHGNGPQVGMINNAMAALSREDANQPNTPLSVCVAMSQAYIGYDLQNALREELYNRNIYDIPVATMITQVRVDADDPAFDAPSKPIGHFMTEEQAKIAEEKYGYIMKEDAGRGYRRVVASPKPAEIVEIGAIRSLVDSGQLVIACGGGGIPVTR
;
A
#
# COMPACT_ATOMS: atom_id res chain seq x y z
N MET A 1 -6.86 23.44 -30.16
CA MET A 1 -5.85 23.31 -29.09
C MET A 1 -6.45 22.42 -28.02
N ASP A 2 -6.02 21.16 -27.95
CA ASP A 2 -6.45 20.27 -26.85
C ASP A 2 -5.99 20.88 -25.56
N LYS A 3 -6.95 21.21 -24.68
CA LYS A 3 -6.63 21.62 -23.30
C LYS A 3 -5.92 20.45 -22.64
N LYS A 4 -4.66 20.64 -22.26
CA LYS A 4 -3.89 19.64 -21.52
C LYS A 4 -4.72 19.24 -20.29
N LYS A 5 -5.11 17.96 -20.21
CA LYS A 5 -5.88 17.44 -19.07
C LYS A 5 -5.11 17.67 -17.76
N LYS A 6 -5.80 18.01 -16.71
CA LYS A 6 -5.19 18.17 -15.39
C LYS A 6 -4.84 16.78 -14.82
N ARG A 7 -3.58 16.55 -14.49
CA ARG A 7 -3.12 15.30 -13.88
C ARG A 7 -3.11 15.44 -12.36
N ILE A 8 -3.75 14.51 -11.66
CA ILE A 8 -3.92 14.53 -10.22
C ILE A 8 -3.38 13.22 -9.63
N VAL A 9 -2.57 13.31 -8.57
CA VAL A 9 -2.15 12.18 -7.77
C VAL A 9 -2.95 12.21 -6.45
N ILE A 10 -3.67 11.13 -6.16
CA ILE A 10 -4.46 10.95 -4.95
C ILE A 10 -3.72 9.97 -4.04
N ALA A 11 -3.41 10.39 -2.82
CA ALA A 11 -2.82 9.53 -1.80
C ALA A 11 -3.89 9.12 -0.77
N LEU A 12 -4.28 7.85 -0.76
CA LEU A 12 -5.27 7.30 0.16
C LEU A 12 -4.59 6.87 1.47
N GLY A 13 -4.92 7.55 2.55
CA GLY A 13 -4.48 7.18 3.90
C GLY A 13 -5.27 6.00 4.49
N GLY A 14 -4.88 5.56 5.70
CA GLY A 14 -5.52 4.42 6.37
C GLY A 14 -7.03 4.54 6.57
N ASN A 15 -7.54 5.74 6.84
CA ASN A 15 -8.98 5.96 6.99
C ASN A 15 -9.78 5.76 5.70
N ALA A 16 -9.13 5.88 4.55
CA ALA A 16 -9.75 5.68 3.24
C ALA A 16 -9.83 4.20 2.84
N LEU A 17 -9.18 3.30 3.61
CA LEU A 17 -9.06 1.89 3.28
C LEU A 17 -9.64 0.95 4.34
N GLY A 18 -9.95 1.45 5.57
CA GLY A 18 -10.36 0.59 6.68
C GLY A 18 -9.23 -0.30 7.23
N ASN A 19 -9.53 -1.04 8.31
CA ASN A 19 -8.59 -1.91 9.00
C ASN A 19 -8.87 -3.40 8.77
N THR A 20 -10.07 -3.74 8.38
CA THR A 20 -10.53 -5.11 8.10
C THR A 20 -11.03 -5.22 6.67
N LEU A 21 -11.11 -6.45 6.13
CA LEU A 21 -11.61 -6.66 4.77
C LEU A 21 -13.04 -6.11 4.54
N PRO A 22 -14.03 -6.33 5.44
CA PRO A 22 -15.36 -5.75 5.26
C PRO A 22 -15.37 -4.21 5.28
N GLU A 23 -14.52 -3.59 6.13
CA GLU A 23 -14.36 -2.14 6.16
C GLU A 23 -13.72 -1.63 4.88
N GLN A 24 -12.67 -2.30 4.38
CA GLN A 24 -11.98 -1.95 3.14
C GLN A 24 -12.94 -1.99 1.96
N MET A 25 -13.72 -3.05 1.81
CA MET A 25 -14.71 -3.18 0.73
C MET A 25 -15.75 -2.05 0.71
N LYS A 26 -16.14 -1.53 1.89
CA LYS A 26 -17.03 -0.36 1.99
C LYS A 26 -16.29 0.94 1.67
N ALA A 27 -15.10 1.10 2.23
CA ALA A 27 -14.31 2.33 2.10
C ALA A 27 -13.88 2.58 0.64
N VAL A 28 -13.42 1.53 -0.08
CA VAL A 28 -13.01 1.68 -1.48
C VAL A 28 -14.17 2.08 -2.41
N LYS A 29 -15.40 1.64 -2.12
CA LYS A 29 -16.58 2.06 -2.87
C LYS A 29 -16.91 3.55 -2.69
N ILE A 30 -16.73 4.09 -1.48
CA ILE A 30 -16.91 5.52 -1.21
C ILE A 30 -15.82 6.33 -1.91
N THR A 31 -14.58 5.85 -1.79
CA THR A 31 -13.40 6.47 -2.42
C THR A 31 -13.51 6.48 -3.95
N ALA A 32 -14.00 5.38 -4.54
CA ALA A 32 -14.17 5.26 -5.99
C ALA A 32 -15.10 6.34 -6.54
N LYS A 33 -16.20 6.66 -5.85
CA LYS A 33 -17.12 7.74 -6.27
C LYS A 33 -16.42 9.07 -6.40
N ALA A 34 -15.68 9.47 -5.36
CA ALA A 34 -14.95 10.75 -5.36
C ALA A 34 -13.83 10.80 -6.43
N ILE A 35 -13.21 9.66 -6.73
CA ILE A 35 -12.20 9.56 -7.79
C ILE A 35 -12.86 9.71 -9.17
N VAL A 36 -14.00 9.05 -9.39
CA VAL A 36 -14.70 9.12 -10.68
C VAL A 36 -15.32 10.49 -10.90
N ASP A 37 -15.73 11.24 -9.85
CA ASP A 37 -16.13 12.65 -9.97
C ASP A 37 -15.02 13.48 -10.66
N LEU A 38 -13.76 13.31 -10.25
CA LEU A 38 -12.63 14.01 -10.87
C LEU A 38 -12.37 13.58 -12.32
N ILE A 39 -12.65 12.32 -12.63
CA ILE A 39 -12.52 11.81 -14.02
C ILE A 39 -13.59 12.45 -14.91
N GLU A 40 -14.83 12.57 -14.44
CA GLU A 40 -15.90 13.27 -15.18
C GLU A 40 -15.60 14.76 -15.39
N GLU A 41 -14.85 15.38 -14.47
CA GLU A 41 -14.30 16.73 -14.66
C GLU A 41 -13.17 16.81 -15.66
N GLY A 42 -12.78 15.68 -16.29
CA GLY A 42 -11.73 15.59 -17.31
C GLY A 42 -10.31 15.48 -16.76
N CYS A 43 -10.15 15.13 -15.48
CA CYS A 43 -8.83 14.90 -14.88
C CYS A 43 -8.26 13.52 -15.22
N GLU A 44 -6.94 13.44 -15.38
CA GLU A 44 -6.18 12.19 -15.36
C GLU A 44 -5.81 11.88 -13.91
N VAL A 45 -6.17 10.70 -13.41
CA VAL A 45 -5.99 10.36 -12.00
C VAL A 45 -5.01 9.21 -11.83
N ILE A 46 -4.07 9.38 -10.90
CA ILE A 46 -3.17 8.34 -10.39
C ILE A 46 -3.48 8.16 -8.91
N VAL A 47 -3.60 6.92 -8.46
CA VAL A 47 -3.91 6.60 -7.06
C VAL A 47 -2.71 5.94 -6.41
N ALA A 48 -2.27 6.49 -5.28
CA ALA A 48 -1.37 5.83 -4.35
C ALA A 48 -2.13 5.54 -3.04
N HIS A 49 -1.68 4.55 -2.27
CA HIS A 49 -2.37 4.18 -1.04
C HIS A 49 -1.41 3.73 0.07
N GLY A 50 -1.82 3.88 1.32
CA GLY A 50 -1.19 3.25 2.46
C GLY A 50 -1.48 1.74 2.50
N ASN A 51 -0.80 1.00 3.38
CA ASN A 51 -0.99 -0.45 3.52
C ASN A 51 -0.75 -0.97 4.96
N GLY A 52 -0.56 -0.10 5.94
CA GLY A 52 -0.11 -0.49 7.28
C GLY A 52 -0.88 -1.65 7.93
N PRO A 53 -2.21 -1.61 8.04
CA PRO A 53 -3.00 -2.72 8.57
C PRO A 53 -2.88 -3.99 7.73
N GLN A 54 -2.95 -3.86 6.40
CA GLN A 54 -2.97 -4.98 5.47
C GLN A 54 -1.62 -5.72 5.41
N VAL A 55 -0.51 -5.00 5.32
CA VAL A 55 0.82 -5.63 5.33
C VAL A 55 1.11 -6.31 6.67
N GLY A 56 0.63 -5.71 7.76
CA GLY A 56 0.75 -6.32 9.09
C GLY A 56 -0.04 -7.63 9.21
N MET A 57 -1.28 -7.65 8.73
CA MET A 57 -2.10 -8.87 8.68
C MET A 57 -1.42 -9.97 7.86
N ILE A 58 -0.95 -9.65 6.66
CA ILE A 58 -0.27 -10.60 5.77
C ILE A 58 1.01 -11.13 6.44
N ASN A 59 1.85 -10.23 6.98
CA ASN A 59 3.09 -10.63 7.64
C ASN A 59 2.83 -11.57 8.83
N ASN A 60 1.78 -11.31 9.62
CA ASN A 60 1.40 -12.16 10.75
C ASN A 60 0.89 -13.53 10.29
N ALA A 61 0.09 -13.58 9.22
CA ALA A 61 -0.41 -14.82 8.65
C ALA A 61 0.73 -15.69 8.10
N MET A 62 1.68 -15.09 7.36
CA MET A 62 2.85 -15.77 6.83
C MET A 62 3.79 -16.26 7.94
N ALA A 63 3.98 -15.46 8.99
CA ALA A 63 4.76 -15.87 10.15
C ALA A 63 4.08 -16.99 10.96
N ALA A 64 2.75 -17.03 11.02
CA ALA A 64 2.02 -18.13 11.62
C ALA A 64 2.22 -19.43 10.83
N LEU A 65 2.07 -19.37 9.51
CA LEU A 65 2.28 -20.51 8.63
C LEU A 65 3.70 -21.10 8.79
N SER A 66 4.74 -20.25 8.83
CA SER A 66 6.14 -20.70 9.01
C SER A 66 6.38 -21.33 10.40
N ARG A 67 5.55 -21.05 11.41
CA ARG A 67 5.64 -21.71 12.72
C ARG A 67 4.98 -23.08 12.74
N GLU A 68 3.93 -23.26 11.95
CA GLU A 68 3.14 -24.49 11.89
C GLU A 68 3.73 -25.51 10.91
N ASP A 69 4.35 -25.04 9.85
CA ASP A 69 4.99 -25.88 8.83
C ASP A 69 6.47 -25.52 8.67
N ALA A 70 7.34 -26.39 9.16
CA ALA A 70 8.80 -26.22 9.07
C ALA A 70 9.34 -26.16 7.63
N ASN A 71 8.59 -26.61 6.63
CA ASN A 71 8.94 -26.51 5.23
C ASN A 71 8.64 -25.14 4.61
N GLN A 72 7.92 -24.28 5.35
CA GLN A 72 7.59 -22.93 4.91
C GLN A 72 8.57 -21.91 5.50
N PRO A 73 9.48 -21.34 4.72
CA PRO A 73 10.40 -20.33 5.21
C PRO A 73 9.65 -19.03 5.56
N ASN A 74 10.25 -18.22 6.42
CA ASN A 74 9.72 -16.89 6.71
C ASN A 74 9.63 -16.05 5.44
N THR A 75 8.45 -15.49 5.18
CA THR A 75 8.24 -14.62 4.03
C THR A 75 8.85 -13.24 4.30
N PRO A 76 9.74 -12.75 3.42
CA PRO A 76 10.31 -11.40 3.57
C PRO A 76 9.23 -10.32 3.59
N LEU A 77 9.45 -9.27 4.39
CA LEU A 77 8.49 -8.17 4.48
C LEU A 77 8.24 -7.49 3.13
N SER A 78 9.23 -7.41 2.26
CA SER A 78 9.10 -6.89 0.89
C SER A 78 8.05 -7.65 0.08
N VAL A 79 8.02 -8.99 0.21
CA VAL A 79 6.99 -9.84 -0.43
C VAL A 79 5.62 -9.57 0.18
N CYS A 80 5.52 -9.42 1.51
CA CYS A 80 4.26 -9.05 2.17
C CYS A 80 3.76 -7.67 1.70
N VAL A 81 4.67 -6.72 1.44
CA VAL A 81 4.32 -5.42 0.85
C VAL A 81 3.78 -5.59 -0.55
N ALA A 82 4.42 -6.40 -1.41
CA ALA A 82 3.93 -6.71 -2.76
C ALA A 82 2.52 -7.35 -2.72
N MET A 83 2.32 -8.33 -1.84
CA MET A 83 1.00 -8.95 -1.62
C MET A 83 -0.04 -7.91 -1.18
N SER A 84 0.33 -6.96 -0.31
CA SER A 84 -0.57 -5.89 0.13
C SER A 84 -0.90 -4.91 -0.98
N GLN A 85 0.04 -4.61 -1.87
CA GLN A 85 -0.20 -3.78 -3.06
C GLN A 85 -1.22 -4.43 -3.99
N ALA A 86 -1.07 -5.73 -4.24
CA ALA A 86 -2.00 -6.50 -5.06
C ALA A 86 -3.39 -6.60 -4.40
N TYR A 87 -3.45 -6.89 -3.11
CA TYR A 87 -4.69 -7.02 -2.34
C TYR A 87 -5.52 -5.73 -2.34
N ILE A 88 -4.92 -4.62 -1.94
CA ILE A 88 -5.59 -3.31 -1.90
C ILE A 88 -5.90 -2.83 -3.31
N GLY A 89 -4.95 -3.01 -4.23
CA GLY A 89 -5.12 -2.64 -5.62
C GLY A 89 -6.27 -3.40 -6.30
N TYR A 90 -6.43 -4.67 -6.01
CA TYR A 90 -7.56 -5.49 -6.49
C TYR A 90 -8.91 -4.91 -6.06
N ASP A 91 -9.07 -4.57 -4.77
CA ASP A 91 -10.32 -4.02 -4.26
C ASP A 91 -10.60 -2.62 -4.83
N LEU A 92 -9.58 -1.75 -4.91
CA LEU A 92 -9.69 -0.42 -5.52
C LEU A 92 -10.03 -0.53 -7.02
N GLN A 93 -9.36 -1.42 -7.75
CA GLN A 93 -9.58 -1.63 -9.17
C GLN A 93 -11.01 -2.10 -9.46
N ASN A 94 -11.54 -3.01 -8.66
CA ASN A 94 -12.92 -3.47 -8.78
C ASN A 94 -13.92 -2.36 -8.47
N ALA A 95 -13.73 -1.62 -7.38
CA ALA A 95 -14.63 -0.53 -6.99
C ALA A 95 -14.62 0.63 -8.01
N LEU A 96 -13.45 0.98 -8.53
CA LEU A 96 -13.32 2.02 -9.56
C LEU A 96 -13.97 1.59 -10.88
N ARG A 97 -13.79 0.33 -11.29
CA ARG A 97 -14.42 -0.19 -12.51
C ARG A 97 -15.94 -0.26 -12.35
N GLU A 98 -16.44 -0.71 -11.19
CA GLU A 98 -17.88 -0.73 -10.87
C GLU A 98 -18.45 0.69 -10.99
N GLU A 99 -17.80 1.70 -10.39
CA GLU A 99 -18.29 3.07 -10.40
C GLU A 99 -18.22 3.71 -11.79
N LEU A 100 -17.15 3.47 -12.56
CA LEU A 100 -17.05 3.93 -13.96
C LEU A 100 -18.20 3.36 -14.80
N TYR A 101 -18.48 2.07 -14.67
CA TYR A 101 -19.58 1.42 -15.41
C TYR A 101 -20.95 1.95 -14.99
N ASN A 102 -21.17 2.22 -13.71
CA ASN A 102 -22.41 2.82 -13.20
C ASN A 102 -22.67 4.21 -13.81
N ARG A 103 -21.59 4.92 -14.24
CA ARG A 103 -21.67 6.21 -14.91
C ARG A 103 -21.55 6.14 -16.44
N ASN A 104 -21.62 4.94 -17.01
CA ASN A 104 -21.49 4.70 -18.46
C ASN A 104 -20.15 5.12 -19.06
N ILE A 105 -19.08 5.05 -18.25
CA ILE A 105 -17.69 5.29 -18.69
C ILE A 105 -17.02 3.93 -18.91
N TYR A 106 -16.81 3.54 -20.16
CA TYR A 106 -16.32 2.21 -20.53
C TYR A 106 -14.92 2.21 -21.13
N ASP A 107 -14.39 3.39 -21.45
CA ASP A 107 -13.15 3.61 -22.21
C ASP A 107 -11.92 3.96 -21.34
N ILE A 108 -12.09 3.91 -20.02
CA ILE A 108 -11.00 4.15 -19.05
C ILE A 108 -10.60 2.85 -18.35
N PRO A 109 -9.54 2.17 -18.80
CA PRO A 109 -9.03 0.99 -18.11
C PRO A 109 -8.44 1.37 -16.74
N VAL A 110 -8.56 0.49 -15.77
CA VAL A 110 -7.96 0.63 -14.44
C VAL A 110 -6.89 -0.43 -14.27
N ALA A 111 -5.67 -0.03 -13.94
CA ALA A 111 -4.54 -0.91 -13.77
C ALA A 111 -3.88 -0.73 -12.39
N THR A 112 -3.56 -1.84 -11.73
CA THR A 112 -2.76 -1.86 -10.50
C THR A 112 -1.35 -2.31 -10.83
N MET A 113 -0.35 -1.56 -10.35
CA MET A 113 1.06 -1.87 -10.55
C MET A 113 1.74 -2.18 -9.23
N ILE A 114 2.41 -3.33 -9.17
CA ILE A 114 3.39 -3.60 -8.12
C ILE A 114 4.56 -2.63 -8.35
N THR A 115 4.90 -1.87 -7.33
CA THR A 115 5.82 -0.74 -7.47
C THR A 115 6.96 -0.85 -6.47
N GLN A 116 8.19 -0.75 -6.99
CA GLN A 116 9.42 -0.66 -6.23
C GLN A 116 9.90 0.79 -6.17
N VAL A 117 10.64 1.13 -5.11
CA VAL A 117 11.30 2.43 -4.98
C VAL A 117 12.76 2.21 -4.63
N ARG A 118 13.64 2.87 -5.37
CA ARG A 118 15.06 2.87 -5.06
C ARG A 118 15.28 3.76 -3.83
N VAL A 119 16.05 3.22 -2.88
CA VAL A 119 16.44 3.92 -1.65
C VAL A 119 17.97 3.88 -1.52
N ASP A 120 18.51 4.78 -0.71
CA ASP A 120 19.91 4.76 -0.32
C ASP A 120 20.13 3.60 0.67
N ALA A 121 21.16 2.79 0.44
CA ALA A 121 21.52 1.70 1.34
C ALA A 121 22.02 2.23 2.72
N ASP A 122 22.57 3.43 2.72
CA ASP A 122 23.11 4.10 3.92
C ASP A 122 22.09 5.08 4.54
N ASP A 123 20.80 4.99 4.17
CA ASP A 123 19.76 5.83 4.76
C ASP A 123 19.67 5.59 6.28
N PRO A 124 19.78 6.64 7.13
CA PRO A 124 19.74 6.50 8.59
C PRO A 124 18.45 5.89 9.14
N ALA A 125 17.39 5.81 8.35
CA ALA A 125 16.16 5.12 8.72
C ALA A 125 16.37 3.61 8.96
N PHE A 126 17.42 3.01 8.39
CA PHE A 126 17.75 1.60 8.65
C PHE A 126 18.28 1.39 10.06
N ASP A 127 19.01 2.35 10.60
CA ASP A 127 19.54 2.31 11.98
C ASP A 127 18.48 2.74 13.02
N ALA A 128 17.50 3.55 12.60
CA ALA A 128 16.45 4.10 13.47
C ALA A 128 15.03 3.81 12.96
N PRO A 129 14.58 2.54 12.96
CA PRO A 129 13.23 2.18 12.49
C PRO A 129 12.13 2.92 13.24
N SER A 130 11.17 3.47 12.49
CA SER A 130 10.11 4.31 13.05
C SER A 130 8.72 4.09 12.44
N LYS A 131 8.59 3.41 11.29
CA LYS A 131 7.30 3.18 10.61
C LYS A 131 6.54 2.05 11.30
N PRO A 132 5.39 2.32 11.97
CA PRO A 132 4.62 1.28 12.63
C PRO A 132 3.87 0.43 11.62
N ILE A 133 3.91 -0.89 11.84
CA ILE A 133 3.17 -1.89 11.06
C ILE A 133 2.45 -2.89 11.97
N GLY A 134 1.46 -3.57 11.43
CA GLY A 134 0.72 -4.62 12.15
C GLY A 134 -0.29 -4.07 13.16
N HIS A 135 -0.81 -4.96 13.99
CA HIS A 135 -1.77 -4.67 15.05
C HIS A 135 -1.10 -4.17 16.34
N PHE A 136 -1.90 -3.60 17.22
CA PHE A 136 -1.46 -3.20 18.56
C PHE A 136 -1.26 -4.43 19.44
N MET A 137 -0.23 -4.41 20.26
CA MET A 137 0.15 -5.45 21.22
C MET A 137 0.22 -4.87 22.62
N THR A 138 0.03 -5.72 23.65
CA THR A 138 0.36 -5.37 25.02
C THR A 138 1.89 -5.28 25.18
N GLU A 139 2.36 -4.67 26.27
CA GLU A 139 3.81 -4.61 26.58
C GLU A 139 4.42 -6.02 26.70
N GLU A 140 3.70 -6.94 27.31
CA GLU A 140 4.14 -8.34 27.47
C GLU A 140 4.28 -9.03 26.09
N GLN A 141 3.30 -8.88 25.21
CA GLN A 141 3.35 -9.41 23.85
C GLN A 141 4.48 -8.79 23.03
N ALA A 142 4.75 -7.50 23.23
CA ALA A 142 5.84 -6.81 22.56
C ALA A 142 7.21 -7.36 22.99
N LYS A 143 7.44 -7.55 24.29
CA LYS A 143 8.68 -8.16 24.81
C LYS A 143 8.91 -9.57 24.24
N ILE A 144 7.87 -10.40 24.21
CA ILE A 144 7.96 -11.72 23.58
C ILE A 144 8.32 -11.61 22.10
N ALA A 145 7.76 -10.64 21.37
CA ALA A 145 8.05 -10.43 19.95
C ALA A 145 9.49 -9.97 19.72
N GLU A 146 10.04 -9.12 20.59
CA GLU A 146 11.45 -8.68 20.55
C GLU A 146 12.40 -9.87 20.81
N GLU A 147 12.17 -10.63 21.87
CA GLU A 147 13.02 -11.77 22.25
C GLU A 147 12.98 -12.90 21.22
N LYS A 148 11.79 -13.24 20.73
CA LYS A 148 11.58 -14.41 19.88
C LYS A 148 11.88 -14.18 18.41
N TYR A 149 11.59 -12.93 17.89
CA TYR A 149 11.65 -12.62 16.48
C TYR A 149 12.65 -11.53 16.14
N GLY A 150 13.30 -10.90 17.15
CA GLY A 150 14.19 -9.76 16.92
C GLY A 150 13.48 -8.52 16.36
N TYR A 151 12.18 -8.39 16.63
CA TYR A 151 11.43 -7.22 16.17
C TYR A 151 11.78 -6.01 17.02
N ILE A 152 11.73 -4.83 16.42
CA ILE A 152 11.81 -3.56 17.15
C ILE A 152 10.39 -3.12 17.44
N MET A 153 10.04 -3.01 18.73
CA MET A 153 8.72 -2.61 19.16
C MET A 153 8.75 -1.19 19.75
N LYS A 154 7.73 -0.40 19.43
CA LYS A 154 7.57 0.95 20.02
C LYS A 154 6.13 1.15 20.47
N GLU A 155 5.97 1.89 21.56
CA GLU A 155 4.68 2.39 22.01
C GLU A 155 4.12 3.37 20.96
N ASP A 156 2.83 3.25 20.63
CA ASP A 156 2.16 4.05 19.61
C ASP A 156 0.96 4.81 20.19
N ALA A 157 1.22 6.01 20.66
CA ALA A 157 0.23 7.01 21.05
C ALA A 157 -0.79 6.55 22.12
N GLY A 158 -0.34 5.84 23.16
CA GLY A 158 -1.18 5.37 24.28
C GLY A 158 -2.08 4.19 23.93
N ARG A 159 -1.98 3.63 22.71
CA ARG A 159 -2.83 2.54 22.24
C ARG A 159 -2.20 1.16 22.38
N GLY A 160 -0.95 1.09 22.84
CA GLY A 160 -0.15 -0.12 22.96
C GLY A 160 1.09 -0.10 22.08
N TYR A 161 1.70 -1.26 21.92
CA TYR A 161 2.96 -1.42 21.19
C TYR A 161 2.72 -1.91 19.77
N ARG A 162 3.53 -1.41 18.83
CA ARG A 162 3.57 -1.90 17.45
C ARG A 162 4.99 -2.18 17.00
N ARG A 163 5.14 -3.16 16.12
CA ARG A 163 6.39 -3.35 15.40
C ARG A 163 6.68 -2.11 14.56
N VAL A 164 7.92 -1.62 14.63
CA VAL A 164 8.40 -0.57 13.73
C VAL A 164 9.45 -1.14 12.78
N VAL A 165 9.43 -0.62 11.55
CA VAL A 165 10.38 -0.98 10.49
C VAL A 165 11.03 0.27 9.92
N ALA A 166 12.15 0.09 9.23
CA ALA A 166 12.79 1.16 8.49
C ALA A 166 11.84 1.71 7.41
N SER A 167 11.90 3.02 7.22
CA SER A 167 11.16 3.71 6.16
C SER A 167 12.09 4.70 5.47
N PRO A 168 13.08 4.20 4.70
CA PRO A 168 14.06 5.03 4.01
C PRO A 168 13.38 5.93 2.99
N LYS A 169 14.00 7.08 2.72
CA LYS A 169 13.46 8.06 1.78
C LYS A 169 13.55 7.54 0.34
N PRO A 170 12.44 7.48 -0.40
CA PRO A 170 12.46 7.10 -1.81
C PRO A 170 13.25 8.12 -2.64
N ALA A 171 14.19 7.64 -3.46
CA ALA A 171 14.95 8.45 -4.42
C ALA A 171 14.35 8.36 -5.82
N GLU A 172 13.80 7.20 -6.19
CA GLU A 172 13.29 6.94 -7.54
C GLU A 172 12.19 5.88 -7.50
N ILE A 173 11.18 6.03 -8.32
CA ILE A 173 10.20 4.96 -8.58
C ILE A 173 10.72 4.12 -9.75
N VAL A 174 10.98 2.84 -9.52
CA VAL A 174 11.59 1.95 -10.52
C VAL A 174 10.68 1.83 -11.75
N GLU A 175 9.39 1.66 -11.57
CA GLU A 175 8.40 1.47 -12.64
C GLU A 175 7.85 2.79 -13.21
N ILE A 176 8.50 3.94 -12.96
CA ILE A 176 7.98 5.26 -13.36
C ILE A 176 7.71 5.38 -14.88
N GLY A 177 8.54 4.73 -15.70
CA GLY A 177 8.37 4.69 -17.15
C GLY A 177 7.07 3.99 -17.55
N ALA A 178 6.77 2.85 -16.94
CA ALA A 178 5.55 2.10 -17.19
C ALA A 178 4.31 2.84 -16.67
N ILE A 179 4.39 3.44 -15.46
CA ILE A 179 3.31 4.27 -14.91
C ILE A 179 2.98 5.42 -15.87
N ARG A 180 3.98 6.16 -16.36
CA ARG A 180 3.78 7.25 -17.31
C ARG A 180 3.12 6.77 -18.59
N SER A 181 3.59 5.67 -19.15
CA SER A 181 3.06 5.09 -20.38
C SER A 181 1.57 4.75 -20.27
N LEU A 182 1.17 4.14 -19.15
CA LEU A 182 -0.23 3.82 -18.90
C LEU A 182 -1.09 5.08 -18.72
N VAL A 183 -0.62 6.05 -17.94
CA VAL A 183 -1.35 7.32 -17.74
C VAL A 183 -1.46 8.11 -19.06
N ASP A 184 -0.38 8.19 -19.83
CA ASP A 184 -0.37 8.89 -21.13
C ASP A 184 -1.28 8.21 -22.16
N SER A 185 -1.56 6.91 -22.01
CA SER A 185 -2.57 6.18 -22.80
C SER A 185 -4.00 6.27 -22.23
N GLY A 186 -4.24 7.12 -21.24
CA GLY A 186 -5.58 7.40 -20.71
C GLY A 186 -6.07 6.43 -19.66
N GLN A 187 -5.18 5.64 -19.06
CA GLN A 187 -5.55 4.69 -18.01
C GLN A 187 -5.50 5.33 -16.62
N LEU A 188 -6.40 4.89 -15.73
CA LEU A 188 -6.34 5.15 -14.31
C LEU A 188 -5.37 4.15 -13.68
N VAL A 189 -4.31 4.65 -13.05
CA VAL A 189 -3.24 3.81 -12.52
C VAL A 189 -3.23 3.85 -10.99
N ILE A 190 -3.20 2.68 -10.37
CA ILE A 190 -2.98 2.49 -8.93
C ILE A 190 -1.53 2.02 -8.77
N ALA A 191 -0.70 2.80 -8.07
CA ALA A 191 0.73 2.53 -7.93
C ALA A 191 1.28 2.99 -6.58
N CYS A 192 2.52 2.65 -6.28
CA CYS A 192 3.24 3.07 -5.07
C CYS A 192 2.54 2.71 -3.75
N GLY A 193 1.81 1.59 -3.71
CA GLY A 193 1.15 1.11 -2.50
C GLY A 193 2.14 0.97 -1.34
N GLY A 194 1.75 1.49 -0.15
CA GLY A 194 2.59 1.50 1.05
C GLY A 194 3.84 2.39 0.95
N GLY A 195 3.94 3.21 -0.10
CA GLY A 195 5.11 4.02 -0.43
C GLY A 195 6.11 3.32 -1.38
N GLY A 196 5.72 2.19 -1.95
CA GLY A 196 6.58 1.32 -2.77
C GLY A 196 7.39 0.31 -1.95
N ILE A 197 7.92 -0.70 -2.62
CA ILE A 197 8.81 -1.70 -2.03
C ILE A 197 10.23 -1.15 -2.11
N PRO A 198 10.91 -0.90 -0.98
CA PRO A 198 12.26 -0.36 -1.01
C PRO A 198 13.25 -1.40 -1.57
N VAL A 199 14.08 -0.96 -2.51
CA VAL A 199 15.17 -1.72 -3.08
C VAL A 199 16.44 -0.87 -3.08
N THR A 200 17.59 -1.51 -2.86
CA THR A 200 18.92 -0.93 -3.00
C THR A 200 19.57 -1.45 -4.29
N ARG A 201 20.53 -0.73 -4.81
CA ARG A 201 21.34 -1.19 -5.93
C ARG A 201 22.43 -2.14 -5.46
#